data_0062123c5750f2fff22cb7ebf3868e04
#
_entry.id   0062123c5750f2fff22cb7ebf3868e04
#
_cell.length_a   1.000
_cell.length_b   1.000
_cell.length_c   1.000
_cell.angle_alpha   90.00
_cell.angle_beta   90.00
_cell.angle_gamma   90.00
#
_symmetry.space_group_name_H-M   'P 1'
#
loop_
_entity.id
_entity.type
_entity.pdbx_description
1 polymer ?
#
loop_
_entity_poly.entity_id
_entity_poly.type
_entity_poly.pdbx_seq_one_letter_code
_entity_poly.pdbx_strand_id
1 'polypeptide(L)'
;MEGLREEIEQSDKAKMLVVLHTSISHGPTYFQKYPAEFERFTPVCTTVEMSKADLGELMNAYDNTILYTDYILHSVIEILRSLDCRSSMMFISDHGESLGENGLYMHGMPMSVAPAEQYEIPFIVWTSDSSAIKSIEEAEQYHIFHSVLDFLHIASPIYNEEYSIFAK
;
A
#
# COMPACT_ATOMS: atom_id res chain seq x y z
N MET A 1 -3.14 -4.39 -13.88
CA MET A 1 -4.52 -4.57 -13.32
C MET A 1 -5.40 -5.39 -14.27
N GLU A 2 -4.79 -5.91 -15.31
CA GLU A 2 -5.42 -6.87 -16.23
C GLU A 2 -5.86 -8.12 -15.47
N GLY A 3 -7.10 -8.58 -15.72
CA GLY A 3 -7.68 -9.76 -15.07
C GLY A 3 -8.40 -9.54 -13.74
N LEU A 4 -8.14 -8.44 -13.00
CA LEU A 4 -8.79 -8.22 -11.71
C LEU A 4 -10.32 -8.08 -11.82
N ARG A 5 -10.79 -7.32 -12.81
CA ARG A 5 -12.22 -7.15 -13.08
C ARG A 5 -12.86 -8.50 -13.39
N GLU A 6 -12.27 -9.24 -14.31
CA GLU A 6 -12.76 -10.53 -14.76
C GLU A 6 -12.86 -11.55 -13.62
N GLU A 7 -11.86 -11.60 -12.74
CA GLU A 7 -11.87 -12.45 -11.54
C GLU A 7 -13.03 -12.09 -10.60
N ILE A 8 -13.28 -10.79 -10.41
CA ILE A 8 -14.39 -10.35 -9.55
C ILE A 8 -15.74 -10.68 -10.19
N GLU A 9 -15.92 -10.37 -11.47
CA GLU A 9 -17.19 -10.56 -12.17
C GLU A 9 -17.54 -12.03 -12.41
N GLN A 10 -16.54 -12.91 -12.53
CA GLN A 10 -16.74 -14.36 -12.70
C GLN A 10 -16.99 -15.10 -11.39
N SER A 11 -16.78 -14.44 -10.25
CA SER A 11 -17.00 -15.07 -8.95
C SER A 11 -18.49 -15.23 -8.65
N ASP A 12 -18.88 -16.41 -8.19
CA ASP A 12 -20.23 -16.73 -7.69
C ASP A 12 -20.38 -16.46 -6.18
N LYS A 13 -19.37 -15.89 -5.54
CA LYS A 13 -19.32 -15.70 -4.09
C LYS A 13 -19.97 -14.39 -3.66
N ALA A 14 -20.80 -14.45 -2.64
CA ALA A 14 -21.42 -13.26 -2.04
C ALA A 14 -20.42 -12.34 -1.32
N LYS A 15 -19.25 -12.83 -0.96
CA LYS A 15 -18.18 -12.09 -0.29
C LYS A 15 -16.84 -12.51 -0.87
N MET A 16 -16.01 -11.53 -1.18
CA MET A 16 -14.69 -11.76 -1.76
C MET A 16 -13.65 -10.89 -1.05
N LEU A 17 -12.52 -11.47 -0.73
CA LEU A 17 -11.29 -10.77 -0.38
C LEU A 17 -10.26 -11.04 -1.47
N VAL A 18 -9.75 -9.98 -2.10
CA VAL A 18 -8.64 -10.06 -3.05
C VAL A 18 -7.44 -9.40 -2.41
N VAL A 19 -6.32 -10.10 -2.38
CA VAL A 19 -5.05 -9.55 -1.88
C VAL A 19 -4.12 -9.35 -3.06
N LEU A 20 -3.77 -8.10 -3.33
CA LEU A 20 -2.80 -7.71 -4.35
C LEU A 20 -1.47 -7.40 -3.66
N HIS A 21 -0.48 -8.26 -3.85
CA HIS A 21 0.86 -8.05 -3.31
C HIS A 21 1.74 -7.42 -4.37
N THR A 22 2.25 -6.21 -4.09
CA THR A 22 3.15 -5.47 -4.99
C THR A 22 4.53 -5.34 -4.35
N SER A 23 5.56 -5.14 -5.18
CA SER A 23 6.94 -4.88 -4.73
C SER A 23 7.51 -3.64 -5.41
N ILE A 24 6.66 -2.66 -5.71
CA ILE A 24 7.02 -1.50 -6.56
C ILE A 24 8.06 -0.64 -5.88
N SER A 25 7.86 -0.27 -4.62
CA SER A 25 8.77 0.61 -3.86
C SER A 25 9.79 -0.15 -3.03
N HIS A 26 10.09 -1.40 -3.37
CA HIS A 26 11.10 -2.21 -2.69
C HIS A 26 12.47 -2.08 -3.36
N GLY A 27 13.47 -1.61 -2.56
CA GLY A 27 14.86 -1.44 -3.01
C GLY A 27 15.61 -2.74 -3.27
N PRO A 28 16.86 -2.64 -3.73
CA PRO A 28 17.57 -1.41 -4.13
C PRO A 28 17.35 -0.97 -5.59
N THR A 29 16.52 -1.68 -6.36
CA THR A 29 16.36 -1.49 -7.81
C THR A 29 15.14 -0.63 -8.15
N TYR A 30 14.91 0.49 -7.44
CA TYR A 30 13.74 1.36 -7.66
C TYR A 30 13.57 1.75 -9.13
N PHE A 31 14.67 2.10 -9.83
CA PHE A 31 14.68 2.48 -11.23
C PHE A 31 14.16 1.42 -12.21
N GLN A 32 13.97 0.18 -11.76
CA GLN A 32 13.41 -0.94 -12.56
C GLN A 32 11.97 -1.27 -12.18
N LYS A 33 11.36 -0.54 -11.25
CA LYS A 33 10.08 -0.91 -10.64
C LYS A 33 8.87 -0.19 -11.24
N TYR A 34 9.08 0.69 -12.20
CA TYR A 34 8.02 1.44 -12.88
C TYR A 34 8.27 1.47 -14.40
N PRO A 35 7.23 1.58 -15.23
CA PRO A 35 7.35 1.81 -16.66
C PRO A 35 7.94 3.20 -16.99
N ALA A 36 8.59 3.34 -18.14
CA ALA A 36 9.29 4.58 -18.52
C ALA A 36 8.40 5.84 -18.52
N GLU A 37 7.11 5.71 -18.81
CA GLU A 37 6.15 6.82 -18.73
C GLU A 37 5.94 7.39 -17.34
N PHE A 38 6.34 6.64 -16.28
CA PHE A 38 6.32 7.08 -14.88
C PHE A 38 7.64 7.65 -14.39
N GLU A 39 8.69 7.70 -15.24
CA GLU A 39 9.94 8.38 -14.92
C GLU A 39 9.80 9.89 -15.06
N ARG A 40 9.22 10.53 -14.06
CA ARG A 40 8.95 11.98 -14.03
C ARG A 40 10.02 12.76 -13.29
N PHE A 41 10.56 12.17 -12.24
CA PHE A 41 11.63 12.74 -11.42
C PHE A 41 12.96 12.24 -11.96
N THR A 42 13.81 13.16 -12.43
CA THR A 42 15.08 12.84 -13.10
C THR A 42 16.18 13.82 -12.69
N PRO A 43 17.47 13.45 -12.76
CA PRO A 43 17.98 12.14 -13.12
C PRO A 43 17.70 11.08 -12.05
N VAL A 44 17.79 9.79 -12.41
CA VAL A 44 17.57 8.67 -11.50
C VAL A 44 18.85 7.88 -11.25
N CYS A 45 19.03 7.41 -10.03
CA CYS A 45 20.08 6.47 -9.66
C CYS A 45 19.82 5.11 -10.32
N THR A 46 20.84 4.56 -10.99
CA THR A 46 20.80 3.23 -11.63
C THR A 46 21.74 2.22 -10.97
N THR A 47 22.36 2.58 -9.84
CA THR A 47 23.20 1.67 -9.07
C THR A 47 22.40 0.98 -7.95
N VAL A 48 22.78 -0.27 -7.64
CA VAL A 48 22.26 -1.00 -6.49
C VAL A 48 23.03 -0.72 -5.20
N GLU A 49 24.17 -0.02 -5.32
CA GLU A 49 24.98 0.39 -4.18
C GLU A 49 24.49 1.75 -3.65
N MET A 50 23.36 1.74 -2.96
CA MET A 50 22.63 2.95 -2.54
C MET A 50 23.50 3.94 -1.77
N SER A 51 24.44 3.44 -0.95
CA SER A 51 25.37 4.29 -0.19
C SER A 51 26.38 5.06 -1.04
N LYS A 52 26.50 4.73 -2.33
CA LYS A 52 27.36 5.40 -3.30
C LYS A 52 26.58 6.25 -4.31
N ALA A 53 25.24 6.17 -4.25
CA ALA A 53 24.36 6.95 -5.11
C ALA A 53 24.35 8.42 -4.70
N ASP A 54 24.08 9.31 -5.65
CA ASP A 54 23.62 10.63 -5.31
C ASP A 54 22.24 10.54 -4.64
N LEU A 55 22.07 11.21 -3.51
CA LEU A 55 20.83 11.11 -2.72
C LEU A 55 19.63 11.63 -3.50
N GLY A 56 19.80 12.73 -4.26
CA GLY A 56 18.71 13.28 -5.08
C GLY A 56 18.29 12.33 -6.19
N GLU A 57 19.23 11.66 -6.85
CA GLU A 57 18.94 10.65 -7.86
C GLU A 57 18.26 9.41 -7.27
N LEU A 58 18.66 9.02 -6.06
CA LEU A 58 18.03 7.91 -5.34
C LEU A 58 16.59 8.24 -4.94
N MET A 59 16.37 9.44 -4.40
CA MET A 59 15.02 9.94 -4.07
C MET A 59 14.15 10.01 -5.32
N ASN A 60 14.66 10.55 -6.45
CA ASN A 60 13.93 10.60 -7.71
C ASN A 60 13.49 9.20 -8.17
N ALA A 61 14.38 8.20 -8.06
CA ALA A 61 14.03 6.84 -8.42
C ALA A 61 12.92 6.27 -7.51
N TYR A 62 12.99 6.54 -6.21
CA TYR A 62 11.96 6.15 -5.26
C TYR A 62 10.63 6.87 -5.52
N ASP A 63 10.64 8.19 -5.73
CA ASP A 63 9.44 9.00 -5.97
C ASP A 63 8.69 8.55 -7.24
N ASN A 64 9.42 8.11 -8.28
CA ASN A 64 8.80 7.52 -9.46
C ASN A 64 8.06 6.20 -9.12
N THR A 65 8.53 5.42 -8.14
CA THR A 65 7.80 4.23 -7.67
C THR A 65 6.53 4.61 -6.94
N ILE A 66 6.54 5.69 -6.17
CA ILE A 66 5.35 6.21 -5.48
C ILE A 66 4.32 6.70 -6.49
N LEU A 67 4.75 7.44 -7.51
CA LEU A 67 3.88 7.89 -8.61
C LEU A 67 3.22 6.70 -9.32
N TYR A 68 3.96 5.63 -9.57
CA TYR A 68 3.41 4.42 -10.18
C TYR A 68 2.47 3.66 -9.25
N THR A 69 2.78 3.62 -7.95
CA THR A 69 1.88 3.05 -6.93
C THR A 69 0.54 3.80 -6.90
N ASP A 70 0.56 5.13 -6.90
CA ASP A 70 -0.65 5.97 -6.95
C ASP A 70 -1.52 5.65 -8.18
N TYR A 71 -0.90 5.52 -9.36
CA TYR A 71 -1.60 5.10 -10.57
C TYR A 71 -2.26 3.73 -10.43
N ILE A 72 -1.58 2.76 -9.80
CA ILE A 72 -2.15 1.43 -9.56
C ILE A 72 -3.34 1.49 -8.60
N LEU A 73 -3.22 2.22 -7.49
CA LEU A 73 -4.31 2.40 -6.54
C LEU A 73 -5.51 3.08 -7.19
N HIS A 74 -5.28 4.13 -7.98
CA HIS A 74 -6.33 4.78 -8.76
C HIS A 74 -7.02 3.78 -9.71
N SER A 75 -6.25 2.95 -10.41
CA SER A 75 -6.79 1.95 -11.32
C SER A 75 -7.65 0.90 -10.61
N VAL A 76 -7.25 0.46 -9.41
CA VAL A 76 -8.07 -0.42 -8.55
C VAL A 76 -9.38 0.26 -8.17
N ILE A 77 -9.32 1.51 -7.72
CA ILE A 77 -10.50 2.29 -7.32
C ILE A 77 -11.46 2.43 -8.50
N GLU A 78 -10.98 2.73 -9.72
CA GLU A 78 -11.82 2.85 -10.90
C GLU A 78 -12.49 1.51 -11.29
N ILE A 79 -11.78 0.38 -11.14
CA ILE A 79 -12.38 -0.94 -11.31
C ILE A 79 -13.50 -1.14 -10.29
N LEU A 80 -13.22 -0.96 -9.01
CA LEU A 80 -14.18 -1.15 -7.92
C LEU A 80 -15.40 -0.21 -8.04
N ARG A 81 -15.17 1.05 -8.42
CA ARG A 81 -16.24 2.05 -8.65
C ARG A 81 -17.19 1.66 -9.77
N SER A 82 -16.68 0.93 -10.77
CA SER A 82 -17.49 0.49 -11.92
C SER A 82 -18.27 -0.79 -11.68
N LEU A 83 -18.06 -1.47 -10.53
CA LEU A 83 -18.82 -2.66 -10.15
C LEU A 83 -20.12 -2.27 -9.44
N ASP A 84 -21.20 -3.02 -9.70
CA ASP A 84 -22.49 -2.84 -9.01
C ASP A 84 -22.51 -3.64 -7.68
N CYS A 85 -21.53 -3.38 -6.83
CA CYS A 85 -21.43 -4.01 -5.52
C CYS A 85 -20.76 -3.11 -4.50
N ARG A 86 -21.07 -3.34 -3.22
CA ARG A 86 -20.38 -2.70 -2.11
C ARG A 86 -18.94 -3.19 -2.07
N SER A 87 -18.00 -2.25 -2.18
CA SER A 87 -16.58 -2.56 -2.25
C SER A 87 -15.73 -1.59 -1.44
N SER A 88 -14.57 -2.08 -1.00
CA SER A 88 -13.55 -1.27 -0.31
C SER A 88 -12.17 -1.67 -0.80
N MET A 89 -11.27 -0.70 -0.87
CA MET A 89 -9.84 -0.90 -1.04
C MET A 89 -9.13 -0.43 0.23
N MET A 90 -8.25 -1.27 0.76
CA MET A 90 -7.31 -0.91 1.80
C MET A 90 -5.91 -1.11 1.24
N PHE A 91 -5.12 -0.04 1.21
CA PHE A 91 -3.71 -0.10 0.87
C PHE A 91 -2.89 0.14 2.12
N ILE A 92 -1.94 -0.74 2.36
CA ILE A 92 -0.96 -0.62 3.43
C ILE A 92 0.36 -1.19 2.95
N SER A 93 1.47 -0.56 3.32
CA SER A 93 2.78 -1.19 3.19
C SER A 93 3.03 -2.16 4.34
N ASP A 94 3.78 -3.23 4.11
CA ASP A 94 4.22 -4.15 5.16
C ASP A 94 5.35 -3.54 6.01
N HIS A 95 6.18 -2.68 5.40
CA HIS A 95 7.20 -1.86 6.04
C HIS A 95 7.49 -0.63 5.18
N GLY A 96 8.24 0.30 5.71
CA GLY A 96 8.81 1.43 4.98
C GLY A 96 10.24 1.16 4.53
N GLU A 97 10.87 2.15 3.91
CA GLU A 97 12.25 2.07 3.41
C GLU A 97 13.04 3.31 3.77
N SER A 98 14.27 3.12 4.25
CA SER A 98 15.25 4.20 4.44
C SER A 98 16.02 4.44 3.15
N LEU A 99 16.22 5.72 2.80
CA LEU A 99 16.98 6.18 1.64
C LEU A 99 18.30 6.84 2.02
N GLY A 100 18.76 6.66 3.23
CA GLY A 100 20.01 7.24 3.74
C GLY A 100 19.88 7.92 5.09
N GLU A 101 18.71 7.88 5.73
CA GLU A 101 18.47 8.44 7.05
C GLU A 101 19.42 7.80 8.07
N ASN A 102 20.16 8.64 8.79
CA ASN A 102 21.22 8.21 9.71
C ASN A 102 22.29 7.29 9.07
N GLY A 103 22.48 7.34 7.74
CA GLY A 103 23.37 6.46 6.99
C GLY A 103 22.83 5.04 6.79
N LEU A 104 21.54 4.82 7.08
CA LEU A 104 20.85 3.55 6.90
C LEU A 104 20.08 3.54 5.59
N TYR A 105 20.01 2.37 4.96
CA TYR A 105 19.32 2.15 3.69
C TYR A 105 18.45 0.91 3.80
N MET A 106 17.36 0.87 3.02
CA MET A 106 16.40 -0.22 3.01
C MET A 106 15.66 -0.36 4.35
N HIS A 107 15.36 -1.56 4.78
CA HIS A 107 14.55 -1.88 5.97
C HIS A 107 15.20 -3.00 6.79
N GLY A 108 14.52 -3.39 7.90
CA GLY A 108 14.90 -4.55 8.72
C GLY A 108 15.81 -4.20 9.89
N MET A 109 15.99 -2.93 10.20
CA MET A 109 16.69 -2.53 11.41
C MET A 109 15.82 -2.75 12.66
N PRO A 110 16.40 -3.13 13.81
CA PRO A 110 15.65 -3.17 15.06
C PRO A 110 14.99 -1.81 15.37
N MET A 111 13.77 -1.81 15.88
CA MET A 111 12.98 -0.59 16.20
C MET A 111 13.75 0.43 17.05
N SER A 112 14.68 -0.02 17.91
CA SER A 112 15.47 0.87 18.76
C SER A 112 16.49 1.75 18.01
N VAL A 113 16.75 1.43 16.74
CA VAL A 113 17.74 2.17 15.89
C VAL A 113 17.18 2.47 14.50
N ALA A 114 16.04 1.89 14.14
CA ALA A 114 15.38 2.12 12.86
C ALA A 114 14.92 3.59 12.75
N PRO A 115 15.18 4.25 11.62
CA PRO A 115 14.52 5.52 11.31
C PRO A 115 13.02 5.34 11.15
N ALA A 116 12.25 6.41 11.38
CA ALA A 116 10.79 6.42 11.28
C ALA A 116 10.31 5.94 9.90
N GLU A 117 11.05 6.26 8.87
CA GLU A 117 10.81 5.88 7.48
C GLU A 117 10.71 4.36 7.26
N GLN A 118 11.21 3.53 8.19
CA GLN A 118 11.10 2.07 8.11
C GLN A 118 9.81 1.52 8.73
N TYR A 119 9.10 2.26 9.57
CA TYR A 119 7.91 1.76 10.28
C TYR A 119 6.70 2.71 10.25
N GLU A 120 6.87 3.98 9.95
CA GLU A 120 5.76 4.89 9.67
C GLU A 120 5.33 4.69 8.22
N ILE A 121 4.25 3.95 8.01
CA ILE A 121 3.78 3.49 6.70
C ILE A 121 2.42 4.08 6.35
N PRO A 122 2.10 4.27 5.07
CA PRO A 122 0.79 4.74 4.67
C PRO A 122 -0.29 3.68 4.90
N PHE A 123 -1.47 4.14 5.35
CA PHE A 123 -2.69 3.34 5.38
C PHE A 123 -3.81 4.13 4.68
N ILE A 124 -4.19 3.70 3.49
CA ILE A 124 -5.18 4.37 2.65
C ILE A 124 -6.41 3.48 2.54
N VAL A 125 -7.58 4.08 2.76
CA VAL A 125 -8.86 3.37 2.66
C VAL A 125 -9.80 4.12 1.72
N TRP A 126 -10.42 3.36 0.82
CA TRP A 126 -11.49 3.83 -0.03
C TRP A 126 -12.70 2.90 0.07
N THR A 127 -13.91 3.44 0.02
CA THR A 127 -15.18 2.68 0.04
C THR A 127 -16.13 3.20 -1.03
N SER A 128 -16.90 2.30 -1.65
CA SER A 128 -17.89 2.65 -2.67
C SER A 128 -19.17 3.25 -2.11
N ASP A 129 -19.48 3.01 -0.84
CA ASP A 129 -20.76 3.31 -0.19
C ASP A 129 -20.67 4.45 0.85
N SER A 130 -19.58 5.19 0.88
CA SER A 130 -19.34 6.24 1.87
C SER A 130 -19.43 5.76 3.32
N SER A 131 -19.10 4.48 3.58
CA SER A 131 -18.98 3.95 4.95
C SER A 131 -18.12 4.87 5.80
N ALA A 132 -18.61 5.23 6.98
CA ALA A 132 -17.89 6.11 7.87
C ALA A 132 -16.62 5.41 8.41
N ILE A 133 -15.50 6.11 8.34
CA ILE A 133 -14.23 5.67 8.90
C ILE A 133 -14.08 6.32 10.27
N LYS A 134 -13.69 5.56 11.28
CA LYS A 134 -13.39 6.10 12.61
C LYS A 134 -12.21 7.06 12.51
N SER A 135 -12.24 8.13 13.30
CA SER A 135 -11.05 8.95 13.52
C SER A 135 -10.10 8.18 14.43
N ILE A 136 -9.07 7.61 13.86
CA ILE A 136 -8.02 6.88 14.57
C ILE A 136 -6.76 7.71 14.47
N GLU A 137 -6.14 8.04 15.59
CA GLU A 137 -4.93 8.86 15.63
C GLU A 137 -3.75 8.13 15.00
N GLU A 138 -3.59 6.84 15.34
CA GLU A 138 -2.60 5.95 14.77
C GLU A 138 -3.26 4.60 14.43
N ALA A 139 -3.20 4.23 13.15
CA ALA A 139 -3.65 2.92 12.70
C ALA A 139 -2.46 1.97 12.60
N GLU A 140 -2.62 0.78 13.12
CA GLU A 140 -1.62 -0.28 13.05
C GLU A 140 -2.10 -1.45 12.18
N GLN A 141 -1.18 -2.30 11.73
CA GLN A 141 -1.48 -3.41 10.82
C GLN A 141 -2.56 -4.37 11.35
N TYR A 142 -2.70 -4.54 12.67
CA TYR A 142 -3.75 -5.40 13.23
C TYR A 142 -5.17 -4.88 12.96
N HIS A 143 -5.35 -3.58 12.71
CA HIS A 143 -6.65 -3.03 12.33
C HIS A 143 -7.18 -3.62 11.03
N ILE A 144 -6.30 -4.06 10.12
CA ILE A 144 -6.69 -4.62 8.81
C ILE A 144 -7.57 -5.87 9.01
N PHE A 145 -7.11 -6.81 9.84
CA PHE A 145 -7.82 -8.07 10.06
C PHE A 145 -9.25 -7.82 10.54
N HIS A 146 -9.41 -6.98 11.55
CA HIS A 146 -10.72 -6.67 12.12
C HIS A 146 -11.60 -5.89 11.15
N SER A 147 -11.02 -4.97 10.39
CA SER A 147 -11.73 -4.18 9.37
C SER A 147 -12.22 -5.03 8.20
N VAL A 148 -11.43 -6.00 7.74
CA VAL A 148 -11.84 -6.94 6.70
C VAL A 148 -13.02 -7.81 7.16
N LEU A 149 -12.96 -8.34 8.39
CA LEU A 149 -14.06 -9.13 8.94
C LEU A 149 -15.34 -8.30 9.08
N ASP A 150 -15.21 -7.06 9.55
CA ASP A 150 -16.33 -6.14 9.72
C ASP A 150 -16.96 -5.77 8.38
N PHE A 151 -16.16 -5.29 7.43
CA PHE A 151 -16.64 -4.92 6.09
C PHE A 151 -17.35 -6.08 5.38
N LEU A 152 -16.82 -7.28 5.49
CA LEU A 152 -17.41 -8.49 4.92
C LEU A 152 -18.52 -9.10 5.79
N HIS A 153 -18.81 -8.54 6.96
CA HIS A 153 -19.77 -9.10 7.91
C HIS A 153 -19.50 -10.59 8.20
N ILE A 154 -18.25 -10.91 8.53
CA ILE A 154 -17.82 -12.27 8.88
C ILE A 154 -17.72 -12.38 10.39
N ALA A 155 -18.54 -13.25 10.98
CA ALA A 155 -18.46 -13.55 12.40
C ALA A 155 -17.21 -14.39 12.73
N SER A 156 -16.46 -13.97 13.73
CA SER A 156 -15.26 -14.68 14.22
C SER A 156 -15.13 -14.51 15.73
N PRO A 157 -14.74 -15.54 16.47
CA PRO A 157 -14.54 -15.43 17.93
C PRO A 157 -13.37 -14.53 18.32
N ILE A 158 -12.47 -14.22 17.39
CA ILE A 158 -11.32 -13.33 17.62
C ILE A 158 -11.55 -11.93 17.08
N TYR A 159 -12.74 -11.64 16.49
CA TYR A 159 -13.08 -10.30 16.04
C TYR A 159 -13.26 -9.36 17.23
N ASN A 160 -12.65 -8.19 17.15
CA ASN A 160 -12.84 -7.10 18.09
C ASN A 160 -13.25 -5.83 17.33
N GLU A 161 -14.44 -5.30 17.65
CA GLU A 161 -15.00 -4.10 17.02
C GLU A 161 -14.14 -2.84 17.25
N GLU A 162 -13.45 -2.76 18.38
CA GLU A 162 -12.59 -1.62 18.70
C GLU A 162 -11.46 -1.44 17.68
N TYR A 163 -11.00 -2.56 17.11
CA TYR A 163 -9.93 -2.58 16.12
C TYR A 163 -10.41 -2.48 14.66
N SER A 164 -11.73 -2.49 14.41
CA SER A 164 -12.24 -2.15 13.09
C SER A 164 -12.11 -0.65 12.84
N ILE A 165 -11.65 -0.27 11.63
CA ILE A 165 -11.61 1.14 11.22
C ILE A 165 -12.98 1.69 10.82
N PHE A 166 -13.97 0.83 10.60
CA PHE A 166 -15.31 1.27 10.23
C PHE A 166 -16.11 1.71 11.45
N ALA A 167 -16.78 2.86 11.32
CA ALA A 167 -17.78 3.30 12.30
C ALA A 167 -19.12 2.61 11.99
N LYS A 168 -19.87 2.28 13.04
CA LYS A 168 -21.25 1.81 12.94
C LYS A 168 -22.23 2.96 12.86
#